data_4ba7258633e0f8227babae35d713a4c0
#
_entry.id   4ba7258633e0f8227babae35d713a4c0
#
_cell.length_a   1.000
_cell.length_b   1.000
_cell.length_c   1.000
_cell.angle_alpha   90.00
_cell.angle_beta   90.00
_cell.angle_gamma   90.00
#
_symmetry.space_group_name_H-M   'P 1'
#
loop_
_entity.id
_entity.type
_entity.pdbx_description
1 polymer ?
#
loop_
_entity_poly.entity_id
_entity_poly.type
_entity_poly.pdbx_seq_one_letter_code
_entity_poly.pdbx_strand_id
1 'polypeptide(L)'
;LKNLYDCFYTPPELSAQKQEIEECHRALSEALGKPERRLVPRIIDAKDRIAEDTSIDSFITGFELAWKLSMELNHYENERSVARRTAMGLDARFASKEEER
;
A
#
# COMPACT_ATOMS: atom_id res chain seq x y z
N LEU A 1 -2.60 -7.62 -8.88
CA LEU A 1 -2.59 -6.88 -7.60
C LEU A 1 -3.98 -6.51 -7.10
N LYS A 2 -4.93 -6.28 -8.01
CA LYS A 2 -6.33 -6.07 -7.61
C LYS A 2 -6.90 -7.29 -6.89
N ASN A 3 -6.51 -8.49 -7.29
CA ASN A 3 -6.94 -9.72 -6.63
C ASN A 3 -6.43 -9.80 -5.19
N LEU A 4 -5.21 -9.32 -4.93
CA LEU A 4 -4.68 -9.22 -3.58
C LEU A 4 -5.45 -8.19 -2.76
N TYR A 5 -5.78 -7.07 -3.35
CA TYR A 5 -6.63 -6.06 -2.73
C TYR A 5 -7.98 -6.65 -2.32
N ASP A 6 -8.66 -7.34 -3.23
CA ASP A 6 -9.96 -7.93 -2.98
C ASP A 6 -9.92 -9.01 -1.88
N CYS A 7 -8.81 -9.75 -1.80
CA CYS A 7 -8.67 -10.84 -0.82
C CYS A 7 -8.22 -10.37 0.56
N PHE A 8 -7.37 -9.36 0.64
CA PHE A 8 -6.68 -9.00 1.88
C PHE A 8 -7.02 -7.63 2.43
N TYR A 9 -7.57 -6.74 1.61
CA TYR A 9 -7.95 -5.43 2.09
C TYR A 9 -9.27 -5.49 2.86
N THR A 10 -9.23 -4.98 4.07
CA THR A 10 -10.43 -4.81 4.89
C THR A 10 -10.67 -3.31 5.06
N PRO A 11 -11.78 -2.78 4.53
CA PRO A 11 -12.05 -1.35 4.70
C PRO A 11 -12.26 -1.01 6.17
N PRO A 12 -11.80 0.17 6.61
CA PRO A 12 -12.05 0.60 7.97
C PRO A 12 -13.54 0.84 8.21
N GLU A 13 -14.00 0.60 9.43
CA GLU A 13 -15.34 1.00 9.84
C GLU A 13 -15.37 2.49 10.09
N LEU A 14 -16.18 3.20 9.28
CA LEU A 14 -16.36 4.64 9.39
C LEU A 14 -17.83 4.93 9.69
N SER A 15 -18.37 4.26 10.70
CA SER A 15 -19.80 4.30 11.04
C SER A 15 -20.29 5.71 11.36
N ALA A 16 -19.50 6.49 12.10
CA ALA A 16 -19.85 7.86 12.46
C ALA A 16 -19.94 8.76 11.22
N GLN A 17 -18.96 8.63 10.32
CA GLN A 17 -18.92 9.42 9.09
C GLN A 17 -20.05 9.02 8.13
N LYS A 18 -20.31 7.72 8.02
CA LYS A 18 -21.43 7.21 7.20
C LYS A 18 -22.77 7.69 7.73
N GLN A 19 -22.95 7.69 9.04
CA GLN A 19 -24.16 8.18 9.67
C GLN A 19 -24.36 9.68 9.43
N GLU A 20 -23.30 10.47 9.53
CA GLU A 20 -23.33 11.90 9.22
C GLU A 20 -23.74 12.15 7.77
N ILE A 21 -23.20 11.37 6.82
CA ILE A 21 -23.58 11.47 5.41
C ILE A 21 -25.05 11.15 5.22
N GLU A 22 -25.57 10.11 5.86
CA GLU A 22 -26.99 9.75 5.78
C GLU A 22 -27.90 10.82 6.35
N GLU A 23 -27.54 11.40 7.48
CA GLU A 23 -28.29 12.48 8.11
C GLU A 23 -28.30 13.73 7.24
N CYS A 24 -27.18 14.13 6.70
CA CYS A 24 -27.07 15.26 5.78
C CYS A 24 -27.84 15.01 4.50
N HIS A 25 -27.75 13.81 3.94
CA HIS A 25 -28.50 13.43 2.76
C HIS A 25 -30.00 13.50 2.99
N ARG A 26 -30.46 13.01 4.13
CA ARG A 26 -31.88 13.08 4.50
C ARG A 26 -32.35 14.53 4.63
N ALA A 27 -31.58 15.36 5.32
CA ALA A 27 -31.90 16.79 5.49
C ALA A 27 -31.96 17.51 4.15
N LEU A 28 -31.00 17.25 3.25
CA LEU A 28 -31.02 17.82 1.91
C LEU A 28 -32.18 17.32 1.07
N SER A 29 -32.54 16.04 1.19
CA SER A 29 -33.67 15.47 0.46
C SER A 29 -35.02 16.08 0.88
N GLU A 30 -35.13 16.50 2.13
CA GLU A 30 -36.34 17.20 2.63
C GLU A 30 -36.38 18.67 2.22
N ALA A 31 -35.22 19.31 2.12
CA ALA A 31 -35.10 20.74 1.81
C ALA A 31 -35.10 21.06 0.32
N LEU A 32 -34.61 20.15 -0.52
CA LEU A 32 -34.42 20.39 -1.95
C LEU A 32 -35.60 19.92 -2.79
N GLY A 33 -35.81 20.57 -3.91
CA GLY A 33 -36.74 20.13 -4.95
C GLY A 33 -36.27 18.87 -5.67
N LYS A 34 -37.18 18.29 -6.47
CA LYS A 34 -36.96 17.00 -7.11
C LYS A 34 -35.74 16.95 -8.04
N PRO A 35 -35.45 17.97 -8.86
CA PRO A 35 -34.25 17.94 -9.73
C PRO A 35 -32.95 17.97 -8.96
N GLU A 36 -32.89 18.81 -7.91
CA GLU A 36 -31.70 18.98 -7.08
C GLU A 36 -31.46 17.76 -6.20
N ARG A 37 -32.54 17.13 -5.71
CA ARG A 37 -32.43 15.91 -4.90
C ARG A 37 -31.76 14.75 -5.62
N ARG A 38 -31.92 14.67 -6.93
CA ARG A 38 -31.30 13.62 -7.74
C ARG A 38 -29.79 13.77 -7.86
N LEU A 39 -29.29 14.98 -7.70
CA LEU A 39 -27.85 15.26 -7.79
C LEU A 39 -27.09 14.78 -6.56
N VAL A 40 -27.73 14.78 -5.38
CA VAL A 40 -27.06 14.40 -4.14
C VAL A 40 -26.58 12.93 -4.14
N PRO A 41 -27.41 11.93 -4.47
CA PRO A 41 -26.93 10.55 -4.58
C PRO A 41 -25.86 10.38 -5.65
N ARG A 42 -25.93 11.14 -6.73
CA ARG A 42 -24.90 11.09 -7.79
C ARG A 42 -23.56 11.60 -7.31
N ILE A 43 -23.54 12.63 -6.47
CA ILE A 43 -22.31 13.14 -5.86
C ILE A 43 -21.75 12.09 -4.89
N ILE A 44 -22.60 11.49 -4.07
CA ILE A 44 -22.20 10.45 -3.12
C ILE A 44 -21.60 9.27 -3.86
N ASP A 45 -22.28 8.78 -4.89
CA ASP A 45 -21.80 7.64 -5.69
C ASP A 45 -20.46 7.95 -6.38
N ALA A 46 -20.30 9.16 -6.90
CA ALA A 46 -19.03 9.58 -7.52
C ALA A 46 -17.91 9.64 -6.49
N LYS A 47 -18.17 10.14 -5.30
CA LYS A 47 -17.20 10.18 -4.21
C LYS A 47 -16.83 8.77 -3.75
N ASP A 48 -17.79 7.88 -3.67
CA ASP A 48 -17.56 6.48 -3.29
C ASP A 48 -16.67 5.79 -4.31
N ARG A 49 -16.87 6.04 -5.61
CA ARG A 49 -16.00 5.50 -6.66
C ARG A 49 -14.59 6.06 -6.57
N ILE A 50 -14.44 7.35 -6.32
CA ILE A 50 -13.14 7.97 -6.11
C ILE A 50 -12.44 7.33 -4.91
N ALA A 51 -13.15 7.13 -3.82
CA ALA A 51 -12.60 6.52 -2.61
C ALA A 51 -12.15 5.07 -2.88
N GLU A 52 -12.95 4.30 -3.60
CA GLU A 52 -12.60 2.92 -3.98
C GLU A 52 -11.36 2.89 -4.88
N ASP A 53 -11.37 3.68 -5.95
CA ASP A 53 -10.24 3.74 -6.89
C ASP A 53 -8.96 4.21 -6.21
N THR A 54 -9.05 5.21 -5.34
CA THR A 54 -7.93 5.71 -4.54
C THR A 54 -7.42 4.64 -3.60
N SER A 55 -8.33 3.88 -2.98
CA SER A 55 -7.97 2.80 -2.05
C SER A 55 -7.22 1.69 -2.77
N ILE A 56 -7.71 1.26 -3.93
CA ILE A 56 -7.05 0.25 -4.77
C ILE A 56 -5.67 0.73 -5.22
N ASP A 57 -5.60 1.94 -5.75
CA ASP A 57 -4.35 2.55 -6.21
C ASP A 57 -3.33 2.66 -5.08
N SER A 58 -3.76 3.12 -3.91
CA SER A 58 -2.90 3.23 -2.73
C SER A 58 -2.38 1.88 -2.27
N PHE A 59 -3.22 0.85 -2.31
CA PHE A 59 -2.82 -0.52 -1.97
C PHE A 59 -1.75 -1.03 -2.94
N ILE A 60 -1.98 -0.87 -4.23
CA ILE A 60 -1.05 -1.29 -5.28
C ILE A 60 0.28 -0.54 -5.16
N THR A 61 0.22 0.78 -5.00
CA THR A 61 1.41 1.62 -4.84
C THR A 61 2.19 1.24 -3.59
N GLY A 62 1.50 1.01 -2.48
CA GLY A 62 2.13 0.55 -1.24
C GLY A 62 2.79 -0.81 -1.38
N PHE A 63 2.12 -1.74 -2.05
CA PHE A 63 2.67 -3.07 -2.33
C PHE A 63 3.93 -2.98 -3.21
N GLU A 64 3.87 -2.18 -4.28
CA GLU A 64 5.02 -1.98 -5.16
C GLU A 64 6.20 -1.34 -4.43
N LEU A 65 5.92 -0.36 -3.58
CA LEU A 65 6.95 0.29 -2.77
C LEU A 65 7.59 -0.71 -1.81
N ALA A 66 6.77 -1.50 -1.11
CA ALA A 66 7.27 -2.52 -0.20
C ALA A 66 8.12 -3.57 -0.92
N TRP A 67 7.69 -3.97 -2.11
CA TRP A 67 8.45 -4.90 -2.96
C TRP A 67 9.80 -4.33 -3.35
N LYS A 68 9.84 -3.09 -3.83
CA LYS A 68 11.08 -2.39 -4.20
C LYS A 68 12.03 -2.26 -3.02
N LEU A 69 11.50 -1.86 -1.86
CA LEU A 69 12.30 -1.74 -0.64
C LEU A 69 12.85 -3.10 -0.20
N SER A 70 12.03 -4.15 -0.31
CA SER A 70 12.45 -5.51 -0.01
C SER A 70 13.58 -5.97 -0.93
N MET A 71 13.48 -5.68 -2.23
CA MET A 71 14.53 -6.01 -3.20
C MET A 71 15.81 -5.25 -2.93
N GLU A 72 15.72 -3.97 -2.62
CA GLU A 72 16.89 -3.16 -2.28
C GLU A 72 17.56 -3.66 -1.01
N LEU A 73 16.78 -4.01 0.00
CA LEU A 73 17.29 -4.58 1.25
C LEU A 73 17.98 -5.91 1.01
N ASN A 74 17.37 -6.79 0.22
CA ASN A 74 17.97 -8.08 -0.15
C ASN A 74 19.27 -7.89 -0.93
N HIS A 75 19.28 -6.95 -1.86
CA HIS A 75 20.48 -6.61 -2.62
C HIS A 75 21.59 -6.11 -1.71
N TYR A 76 21.27 -5.21 -0.79
CA TYR A 76 22.21 -4.71 0.20
C TYR A 76 22.75 -5.82 1.09
N GLU A 77 21.89 -6.70 1.59
CA GLU A 77 22.28 -7.84 2.41
C GLU A 77 23.16 -8.82 1.63
N ASN A 78 22.85 -9.06 0.36
CA ASN A 78 23.67 -9.90 -0.51
C ASN A 78 25.05 -9.31 -0.75
N GLU A 79 25.12 -8.00 -1.03
CA GLU A 79 26.39 -7.30 -1.16
C GLU A 79 27.21 -7.38 0.11
N ARG A 80 26.57 -7.19 1.25
CA ARG A 80 27.20 -7.29 2.56
C ARG A 80 27.69 -8.70 2.83
N SER A 81 26.92 -9.72 2.48
CA SER A 81 27.30 -11.13 2.61
C SER A 81 28.46 -11.48 1.69
N VAL A 82 28.44 -11.02 0.44
CA VAL A 82 29.54 -11.23 -0.52
C VAL A 82 30.81 -10.54 -0.02
N ALA A 83 30.71 -9.31 0.46
CA ALA A 83 31.85 -8.60 1.03
C ALA A 83 32.45 -9.34 2.23
N ARG A 84 31.61 -9.87 3.12
CA ARG A 84 32.07 -10.70 4.24
C ARG A 84 32.76 -11.97 3.80
N ARG A 85 32.17 -12.67 2.83
CA ARG A 85 32.75 -13.90 2.27
C ARG A 85 34.07 -13.61 1.60
N THR A 86 34.16 -12.53 0.86
CA THR A 86 35.40 -12.11 0.20
C THR A 86 36.48 -11.79 1.22
N ALA A 87 36.15 -11.05 2.27
CA ALA A 87 37.07 -10.75 3.36
C ALA A 87 37.55 -12.01 4.06
N MET A 88 36.64 -12.95 4.38
CA MET A 88 36.98 -14.25 4.96
C MET A 88 37.83 -15.09 4.02
N GLY A 89 37.52 -15.08 2.73
CA GLY A 89 38.29 -15.79 1.72
C GLY A 89 39.69 -15.23 1.57
N LEU A 90 39.85 -13.93 1.64
CA LEU A 90 41.17 -13.29 1.61
C LEU A 90 41.99 -13.66 2.85
N ASP A 91 41.39 -13.63 4.02
CA ASP A 91 42.05 -14.03 5.26
C ASP A 91 42.45 -15.49 5.23
N ALA A 92 41.57 -16.35 4.76
CA ALA A 92 41.88 -17.78 4.62
C ALA A 92 43.01 -18.01 3.63
N ARG A 93 43.04 -17.30 2.51
CA ARG A 93 44.14 -17.38 1.54
C ARG A 93 45.46 -16.88 2.11
N PHE A 94 45.41 -15.83 2.91
CA PHE A 94 46.56 -15.30 3.58
C PHE A 94 47.15 -16.31 4.57
N ALA A 95 46.31 -16.92 5.37
CA ALA A 95 46.70 -17.95 6.33
C ALA A 95 47.31 -19.17 5.61
N SER A 96 46.69 -19.63 4.51
CA SER A 96 47.19 -20.74 3.72
C SER A 96 48.55 -20.42 3.13
N LYS A 97 48.77 -19.22 2.64
CA LYS A 97 50.07 -18.80 2.10
C LYS A 97 51.16 -18.75 3.15
N GLU A 98 50.86 -18.33 4.34
CA GLU A 98 51.77 -18.33 5.47
C GLU A 98 52.14 -19.74 5.92
N GLU A 99 51.16 -20.64 5.93
CA GLU A 99 51.38 -22.03 6.27
C GLU A 99 52.22 -22.78 5.25
N GLU A 100 52.12 -22.42 3.97
CA GLU A 100 52.91 -23.03 2.87
C GLU A 100 54.37 -22.61 2.89
N ARG A 101 54.70 -21.59 3.61
CA ARG A 101 56.07 -21.13 3.76
C ARG A 101 56.77 -21.82 4.94
#